data_2f73a06bb2acdfc197268626ab525390
#
_entry.id   2f73a06bb2acdfc197268626ab525390
#
_cell.length_a   1.000
_cell.length_b   1.000
_cell.length_c   1.000
_cell.angle_alpha   90.00
_cell.angle_beta   90.00
_cell.angle_gamma   90.00
#
_symmetry.space_group_name_H-M   'P 1'
#
loop_
_entity.id
_entity.type
_entity.pdbx_description
1 polymer ?
#
loop_
_entity_poly.entity_id
_entity_poly.type
_entity_poly.pdbx_seq_one_letter_code
_entity_poly.pdbx_strand_id
1 'polypeptide(L)'
;GAAAAADPVAAEAAALVRRVALQRDVEVEVEACDRGGTFLGTLRIPPPADGASPSSPSVDLATLLVEAGLAKVTPMAAADGGPRVEALQAAQREAQRERRGSWKDWDPAAEAEAAAAAAAAGAAAAGDGDLASSSSSDFERISVVVTDVRSFDDLSVQLAGEPRVDWIASTLRGAALDGAAPLGGPAARGSLVAAKFSADGQWYRARVTKILKDGGA
;
A
#
# COMPACT_ATOMS: atom_id res chain seq x y z
N GLY A 1 17.11 -21.55 -0.67
CA GLY A 1 15.69 -21.48 -0.43
C GLY A 1 15.01 -21.18 -1.74
N ALA A 2 14.08 -22.04 -2.18
CA ALA A 2 13.26 -21.81 -3.35
C ALA A 2 12.50 -20.48 -3.16
N ALA A 3 12.63 -19.57 -4.12
CA ALA A 3 11.75 -18.40 -4.19
C ALA A 3 10.32 -18.96 -4.33
N ALA A 4 9.47 -18.67 -3.34
CA ALA A 4 8.04 -18.95 -3.47
C ALA A 4 7.59 -18.28 -4.77
N ALA A 5 6.95 -19.05 -5.63
CA ALA A 5 6.39 -18.53 -6.88
C ALA A 5 5.49 -17.34 -6.48
N ALA A 6 5.77 -16.16 -7.01
CA ALA A 6 4.98 -14.98 -6.69
C ALA A 6 3.53 -15.26 -7.09
N ASP A 7 2.61 -15.10 -6.17
CA ASP A 7 1.18 -15.25 -6.42
C ASP A 7 0.78 -14.31 -7.58
N PRO A 8 0.30 -14.85 -8.72
CA PRO A 8 -0.05 -14.02 -9.86
C PRO A 8 -1.12 -12.99 -9.54
N VAL A 9 -2.03 -13.29 -8.62
CA VAL A 9 -3.08 -12.37 -8.17
C VAL A 9 -2.47 -11.21 -7.38
N ALA A 10 -1.53 -11.50 -6.47
CA ALA A 10 -0.81 -10.46 -5.72
C ALA A 10 0.02 -9.56 -6.65
N ALA A 11 0.65 -10.12 -7.68
CA ALA A 11 1.39 -9.36 -8.68
C ALA A 11 0.47 -8.44 -9.50
N GLU A 12 -0.70 -8.93 -9.91
CA GLU A 12 -1.71 -8.16 -10.63
C GLU A 12 -2.30 -7.05 -9.75
N ALA A 13 -2.58 -7.33 -8.47
CA ALA A 13 -3.03 -6.35 -7.49
C ALA A 13 -1.99 -5.22 -7.32
N ALA A 14 -0.73 -5.57 -7.12
CA ALA A 14 0.34 -4.58 -7.01
C ALA A 14 0.52 -3.76 -8.31
N ALA A 15 0.34 -4.37 -9.48
CA ALA A 15 0.37 -3.67 -10.76
C ALA A 15 -0.80 -2.68 -10.90
N LEU A 16 -2.00 -3.06 -10.46
CA LEU A 16 -3.16 -2.15 -10.41
C LEU A 16 -2.86 -0.95 -9.51
N VAL A 17 -2.38 -1.19 -8.29
CA VAL A 17 -2.05 -0.12 -7.33
C VAL A 17 -0.98 0.81 -7.90
N ARG A 18 0.09 0.28 -8.49
CA ARG A 18 1.12 1.11 -9.15
C ARG A 18 0.53 1.99 -10.25
N ARG A 19 -0.36 1.44 -11.06
CA ARG A 19 -0.99 2.18 -12.17
C ARG A 19 -1.86 3.34 -11.69
N VAL A 20 -2.58 3.16 -10.58
CA VAL A 20 -3.59 4.13 -10.13
C VAL A 20 -3.08 5.10 -9.07
N ALA A 21 -2.08 4.72 -8.27
CA ALA A 21 -1.65 5.49 -7.12
C ALA A 21 -0.17 5.93 -7.17
N LEU A 22 0.73 5.17 -7.81
CA LEU A 22 2.16 5.49 -7.79
C LEU A 22 2.45 6.85 -8.42
N GLN A 23 3.20 7.68 -7.71
CA GLN A 23 3.58 9.06 -8.10
C GLN A 23 2.37 9.98 -8.32
N ARG A 24 1.28 9.73 -7.60
CA ARG A 24 0.07 10.56 -7.61
C ARG A 24 -0.24 11.07 -6.21
N ASP A 25 -0.87 12.23 -6.16
CA ASP A 25 -1.49 12.75 -4.95
C ASP A 25 -2.71 11.90 -4.62
N VAL A 26 -2.75 11.37 -3.41
CA VAL A 26 -3.86 10.59 -2.89
C VAL A 26 -4.23 11.08 -1.49
N GLU A 27 -5.45 10.81 -1.08
CA GLU A 27 -5.92 11.09 0.28
C GLU A 27 -5.88 9.80 1.10
N VAL A 28 -5.28 9.86 2.28
CA VAL A 28 -5.30 8.77 3.25
C VAL A 28 -6.15 9.20 4.44
N GLU A 29 -7.20 8.44 4.69
CA GLU A 29 -8.03 8.54 5.89
C GLU A 29 -7.44 7.57 6.93
N VAL A 30 -6.71 8.13 7.91
CA VAL A 30 -5.98 7.33 8.89
C VAL A 30 -6.94 6.88 9.99
N GLU A 31 -7.07 5.57 10.17
CA GLU A 31 -7.94 4.94 11.17
C GLU A 31 -7.15 4.53 12.42
N ALA A 32 -5.91 4.09 12.23
CA ALA A 32 -5.02 3.67 13.32
C ALA A 32 -3.55 3.82 12.93
N CYS A 33 -2.67 3.75 13.93
CA CYS A 33 -1.23 3.66 13.72
C CYS A 33 -0.72 2.47 14.55
N ASP A 34 0.05 1.58 13.91
CA ASP A 34 0.66 0.47 14.60
C ASP A 34 1.87 0.92 15.46
N ARG A 35 2.40 0.01 16.29
CA ARG A 35 3.57 0.28 17.13
C ARG A 35 4.86 0.52 16.33
N GLY A 36 4.88 0.16 15.07
CA GLY A 36 5.98 0.39 14.14
C GLY A 36 5.92 1.75 13.44
N GLY A 37 4.84 2.51 13.64
CA GLY A 37 4.60 3.79 12.97
C GLY A 37 3.99 3.62 11.58
N THR A 38 3.39 2.47 11.27
CA THR A 38 2.65 2.23 10.03
C THR A 38 1.23 2.72 10.20
N PHE A 39 0.77 3.57 9.31
CA PHE A 39 -0.63 4.00 9.28
C PHE A 39 -1.51 2.91 8.68
N LEU A 40 -2.61 2.63 9.35
CA LEU A 40 -3.70 1.79 8.86
C LEU A 40 -4.86 2.71 8.50
N GLY A 41 -5.45 2.52 7.32
CA GLY A 41 -6.54 3.39 6.91
C GLY A 41 -7.01 3.16 5.48
N THR A 42 -7.86 4.06 5.04
CA THR A 42 -8.47 4.03 3.71
C THR A 42 -7.73 4.98 2.76
N LEU A 43 -7.30 4.47 1.60
CA LEU A 43 -6.67 5.27 0.56
C LEU A 43 -7.71 5.63 -0.50
N ARG A 44 -7.87 6.93 -0.75
CA ARG A 44 -8.78 7.50 -1.74
C ARG A 44 -7.98 8.15 -2.86
N ILE A 45 -8.35 7.80 -4.08
CA ILE A 45 -7.73 8.33 -5.30
C ILE A 45 -8.63 9.44 -5.82
N PRO A 46 -8.16 10.70 -5.82
CA PRO A 46 -8.93 11.80 -6.39
C PRO A 46 -9.08 11.62 -7.91
N PRO A 47 -10.13 12.18 -8.51
CA PRO A 47 -10.30 12.15 -9.96
C PRO A 47 -9.13 12.90 -10.63
N PRO A 48 -8.75 12.50 -11.86
CA PRO A 48 -7.69 13.18 -12.59
C PRO A 48 -8.06 14.66 -12.82
N ALA A 49 -7.09 15.56 -12.68
CA ALA A 49 -7.29 17.01 -12.83
C ALA A 49 -7.74 17.40 -14.25
N ASP A 50 -7.39 16.59 -15.24
CA ASP A 50 -7.68 16.85 -16.64
C ASP A 50 -9.07 16.34 -17.02
N GLY A 51 -10.08 17.20 -16.85
CA GLY A 51 -11.44 16.96 -17.36
C GLY A 51 -12.47 16.40 -16.37
N ALA A 52 -12.11 16.15 -15.14
CA ALA A 52 -13.08 15.81 -14.10
C ALA A 52 -13.73 17.06 -13.53
N SER A 53 -15.03 17.00 -13.29
CA SER A 53 -15.71 18.05 -12.51
C SER A 53 -15.10 18.11 -11.10
N PRO A 54 -14.95 19.30 -10.50
CA PRO A 54 -14.49 19.44 -9.10
C PRO A 54 -15.34 18.66 -8.09
N SER A 55 -16.51 18.23 -8.52
CA SER A 55 -17.47 17.44 -7.71
C SER A 55 -17.38 15.94 -7.93
N SER A 56 -16.45 15.45 -8.76
CA SER A 56 -16.29 14.00 -8.96
C SER A 56 -15.77 13.35 -7.68
N PRO A 57 -16.43 12.29 -7.18
CA PRO A 57 -16.01 11.64 -5.95
C PRO A 57 -14.65 10.94 -6.12
N SER A 58 -13.84 10.98 -5.07
CA SER A 58 -12.63 10.15 -4.98
C SER A 58 -13.01 8.66 -4.91
N VAL A 59 -12.19 7.82 -5.51
CA VAL A 59 -12.42 6.37 -5.56
C VAL A 59 -11.62 5.69 -4.46
N ASP A 60 -12.27 4.82 -3.68
CA ASP A 60 -11.61 3.98 -2.68
C ASP A 60 -10.79 2.88 -3.37
N LEU A 61 -9.49 2.81 -3.05
CA LEU A 61 -8.59 1.80 -3.60
C LEU A 61 -9.05 0.37 -3.29
N ALA A 62 -9.59 0.14 -2.08
CA ALA A 62 -10.12 -1.17 -1.71
C ALA A 62 -11.28 -1.60 -2.63
N THR A 63 -12.15 -0.66 -2.99
CA THR A 63 -13.24 -0.93 -3.94
C THR A 63 -12.71 -1.37 -5.30
N LEU A 64 -11.70 -0.66 -5.85
CA LEU A 64 -11.09 -1.04 -7.13
C LEU A 64 -10.48 -2.44 -7.10
N LEU A 65 -9.80 -2.79 -6.01
CA LEU A 65 -9.18 -4.12 -5.86
C LEU A 65 -10.23 -5.24 -5.74
N VAL A 66 -11.29 -5.00 -4.97
CA VAL A 66 -12.37 -5.97 -4.77
C VAL A 66 -13.19 -6.17 -6.04
N GLU A 67 -13.53 -5.08 -6.75
CA GLU A 67 -14.24 -5.14 -8.04
C GLU A 67 -13.46 -5.89 -9.12
N ALA A 68 -12.12 -5.75 -9.10
CA ALA A 68 -11.23 -6.48 -10.00
C ALA A 68 -11.06 -7.96 -9.58
N GLY A 69 -11.55 -8.36 -8.41
CA GLY A 69 -11.36 -9.70 -7.83
C GLY A 69 -9.94 -9.95 -7.34
N LEU A 70 -9.18 -8.88 -7.06
CA LEU A 70 -7.78 -8.96 -6.62
C LEU A 70 -7.62 -8.85 -5.11
N ALA A 71 -8.70 -8.56 -4.39
CA ALA A 71 -8.76 -8.56 -2.93
C ALA A 71 -10.05 -9.18 -2.43
N LYS A 72 -10.04 -9.66 -1.19
CA LYS A 72 -11.19 -10.23 -0.48
C LYS A 72 -11.51 -9.38 0.74
N VAL A 73 -12.78 -9.23 1.05
CA VAL A 73 -13.23 -8.63 2.31
C VAL A 73 -12.97 -9.64 3.43
N THR A 74 -12.19 -9.25 4.43
CA THR A 74 -11.88 -10.14 5.56
C THR A 74 -13.10 -10.31 6.47
N PRO A 75 -13.23 -11.45 7.17
CA PRO A 75 -14.33 -11.64 8.13
C PRO A 75 -14.35 -10.59 9.25
N MET A 76 -13.18 -10.10 9.67
CA MET A 76 -13.07 -9.05 10.69
C MET A 76 -13.63 -7.72 10.16
N ALA A 77 -13.23 -7.29 8.97
CA ALA A 77 -13.80 -6.10 8.34
C ALA A 77 -15.31 -6.25 8.09
N ALA A 78 -15.77 -7.45 7.73
CA ALA A 78 -17.19 -7.73 7.56
C ALA A 78 -17.99 -7.63 8.87
N ALA A 79 -17.36 -7.92 10.02
CA ALA A 79 -18.00 -7.83 11.33
C ALA A 79 -18.17 -6.39 11.82
N ASP A 80 -17.29 -5.47 11.40
CA ASP A 80 -17.37 -4.05 11.76
C ASP A 80 -18.60 -3.36 11.15
N GLY A 81 -19.13 -3.91 10.04
CA GLY A 81 -20.34 -3.42 9.39
C GLY A 81 -20.18 -2.03 8.75
N GLY A 82 -21.32 -1.42 8.49
CA GLY A 82 -21.39 -0.07 7.93
C GLY A 82 -21.46 -0.03 6.39
N PRO A 83 -21.88 1.13 5.84
CA PRO A 83 -22.22 1.24 4.42
C PRO A 83 -21.02 0.99 3.49
N ARG A 84 -19.80 1.31 3.92
CA ARG A 84 -18.59 1.03 3.15
C ARG A 84 -18.34 -0.48 3.03
N VAL A 85 -18.48 -1.20 4.14
CA VAL A 85 -18.26 -2.66 4.16
C VAL A 85 -19.33 -3.37 3.34
N GLU A 86 -20.59 -2.93 3.44
CA GLU A 86 -21.70 -3.45 2.61
C GLU A 86 -21.44 -3.25 1.11
N ALA A 87 -20.91 -2.08 0.71
CA ALA A 87 -20.52 -1.81 -0.67
C ALA A 87 -19.38 -2.73 -1.13
N LEU A 88 -18.35 -2.94 -0.32
CA LEU A 88 -17.25 -3.85 -0.61
C LEU A 88 -17.72 -5.30 -0.74
N GLN A 89 -18.63 -5.75 0.14
CA GLN A 89 -19.21 -7.09 0.04
C GLN A 89 -20.09 -7.24 -1.22
N ALA A 90 -20.81 -6.19 -1.63
CA ALA A 90 -21.57 -6.21 -2.87
C ALA A 90 -20.64 -6.31 -4.08
N ALA A 91 -19.57 -5.53 -4.11
CA ALA A 91 -18.55 -5.59 -5.16
C ALA A 91 -17.87 -6.97 -5.21
N GLN A 92 -17.58 -7.58 -4.05
CA GLN A 92 -17.02 -8.94 -3.99
C GLN A 92 -17.99 -9.97 -4.59
N ARG A 93 -19.28 -9.92 -4.22
CA ARG A 93 -20.28 -10.85 -4.80
C ARG A 93 -20.38 -10.71 -6.31
N GLU A 94 -20.24 -9.49 -6.83
CA GLU A 94 -20.22 -9.24 -8.26
C GLU A 94 -18.98 -9.85 -8.92
N ALA A 95 -17.78 -9.63 -8.34
CA ALA A 95 -16.54 -10.20 -8.82
C ALA A 95 -16.55 -11.74 -8.79
N GLN A 96 -17.17 -12.34 -7.77
CA GLN A 96 -17.40 -13.78 -7.66
C GLN A 96 -18.32 -14.30 -8.77
N ARG A 97 -19.45 -13.61 -9.02
CA ARG A 97 -20.39 -13.99 -10.06
C ARG A 97 -19.75 -13.95 -11.45
N GLU A 98 -18.95 -12.93 -11.71
CA GLU A 98 -18.26 -12.74 -12.98
C GLU A 98 -16.91 -13.48 -13.09
N ARG A 99 -16.51 -14.18 -12.02
CA ARG A 99 -15.26 -14.96 -11.95
C ARG A 99 -14.02 -14.13 -12.29
N ARG A 100 -13.94 -12.92 -11.73
CA ARG A 100 -12.80 -12.01 -11.94
C ARG A 100 -11.62 -12.38 -11.02
N GLY A 101 -10.41 -12.13 -11.50
CA GLY A 101 -9.18 -12.23 -10.70
C GLY A 101 -9.03 -13.58 -9.99
N SER A 102 -8.96 -13.57 -8.67
CA SER A 102 -8.83 -14.77 -7.82
C SER A 102 -10.08 -15.67 -7.82
N TRP A 103 -11.20 -15.18 -8.36
CA TRP A 103 -12.46 -15.93 -8.39
C TRP A 103 -12.65 -16.77 -9.66
N LYS A 104 -11.66 -16.84 -10.56
CA LYS A 104 -11.74 -17.62 -11.82
C LYS A 104 -12.10 -19.08 -11.59
N ASP A 105 -11.44 -19.70 -10.63
CA ASP A 105 -11.63 -21.11 -10.25
C ASP A 105 -12.37 -21.25 -8.91
N TRP A 106 -13.14 -20.24 -8.54
CA TRP A 106 -13.84 -20.19 -7.26
C TRP A 106 -14.96 -21.23 -7.18
N ASP A 107 -14.91 -22.03 -6.11
CA ASP A 107 -15.95 -22.96 -5.71
C ASP A 107 -16.57 -22.51 -4.38
N PRO A 108 -17.86 -22.15 -4.36
CA PRO A 108 -18.54 -21.70 -3.13
C PRO A 108 -18.56 -22.76 -2.03
N ALA A 109 -18.56 -24.04 -2.38
CA ALA A 109 -18.54 -25.13 -1.40
C ALA A 109 -17.17 -25.23 -0.72
N ALA A 110 -16.10 -25.19 -1.49
CA ALA A 110 -14.74 -25.20 -0.98
C ALA A 110 -14.42 -23.94 -0.14
N GLU A 111 -14.93 -22.76 -0.52
CA GLU A 111 -14.78 -21.53 0.26
C GLU A 111 -15.50 -21.61 1.61
N ALA A 112 -16.72 -22.15 1.62
CA ALA A 112 -17.48 -22.34 2.87
C ALA A 112 -16.78 -23.33 3.82
N GLU A 113 -16.19 -24.41 3.30
CA GLU A 113 -15.41 -25.37 4.07
C GLU A 113 -14.11 -24.72 4.62
N ALA A 114 -13.40 -23.96 3.78
CA ALA A 114 -12.18 -23.24 4.19
C ALA A 114 -12.50 -22.19 5.26
N ALA A 115 -13.61 -21.46 5.13
CA ALA A 115 -14.05 -20.47 6.10
C ALA A 115 -14.41 -21.11 7.44
N ALA A 116 -15.10 -22.28 7.43
CA ALA A 116 -15.41 -23.05 8.62
C ALA A 116 -14.14 -23.59 9.31
N ALA A 117 -13.16 -24.07 8.53
CA ALA A 117 -11.87 -24.52 9.05
C ALA A 117 -11.07 -23.36 9.67
N ALA A 118 -11.06 -22.19 9.02
CA ALA A 118 -10.38 -20.99 9.52
C ALA A 118 -11.03 -20.46 10.81
N ALA A 119 -12.37 -20.49 10.90
CA ALA A 119 -13.09 -20.12 12.11
C ALA A 119 -12.78 -21.07 13.28
N ALA A 120 -12.68 -22.38 13.02
CA ALA A 120 -12.29 -23.37 14.01
C ALA A 120 -10.82 -23.21 14.47
N ALA A 121 -9.91 -22.86 13.56
CA ALA A 121 -8.51 -22.59 13.87
C ALA A 121 -8.33 -21.23 14.60
N GLY A 122 -9.10 -20.22 14.25
CA GLY A 122 -9.07 -18.89 14.87
C GLY A 122 -9.53 -18.89 16.33
N ALA A 123 -10.46 -19.81 16.68
CA ALA A 123 -10.88 -20.01 18.07
C ALA A 123 -9.75 -20.55 18.98
N ALA A 124 -8.73 -21.19 18.38
CA ALA A 124 -7.57 -21.73 19.11
C ALA A 124 -6.40 -20.72 19.20
N ALA A 125 -6.39 -19.66 18.42
CA ALA A 125 -5.29 -18.70 18.27
C ALA A 125 -5.64 -17.28 18.75
N ALA A 126 -6.64 -17.10 19.62
CA ALA A 126 -6.95 -15.82 20.25
C ALA A 126 -5.84 -15.40 21.24
N GLY A 127 -4.71 -14.96 20.72
CA GLY A 127 -3.57 -14.39 21.41
C GLY A 127 -3.41 -12.93 21.00
N ASP A 128 -3.93 -12.04 21.85
CA ASP A 128 -3.44 -10.69 22.19
C ASP A 128 -2.85 -9.87 21.04
N GLY A 129 -3.67 -9.43 20.14
CA GLY A 129 -3.40 -8.31 19.25
C GLY A 129 -4.28 -7.16 19.67
N ASP A 130 -3.86 -6.42 20.72
CA ASP A 130 -4.49 -5.17 21.14
C ASP A 130 -4.28 -4.11 20.04
N LEU A 131 -5.12 -4.18 19.02
CA LEU A 131 -5.43 -3.06 18.16
C LEU A 131 -6.34 -2.17 19.00
N ALA A 132 -5.77 -1.13 19.60
CA ALA A 132 -6.55 -0.09 20.24
C ALA A 132 -7.53 0.48 19.20
N SER A 133 -8.71 -0.11 19.16
CA SER A 133 -9.86 0.41 18.42
C SER A 133 -10.27 1.71 19.10
N SER A 134 -9.69 2.81 18.65
CA SER A 134 -10.21 4.12 19.00
C SER A 134 -11.49 4.32 18.19
N SER A 135 -12.62 4.01 18.81
CA SER A 135 -13.95 4.37 18.34
C SER A 135 -14.18 5.88 18.51
N SER A 136 -13.36 6.71 17.87
CA SER A 136 -13.65 8.12 17.71
C SER A 136 -13.83 8.38 16.22
N SER A 137 -14.98 8.96 15.88
CA SER A 137 -15.37 9.38 14.53
C SER A 137 -14.55 10.56 13.97
N ASP A 138 -13.35 10.77 14.48
CA ASP A 138 -12.45 11.86 14.11
C ASP A 138 -11.29 11.27 13.29
N PHE A 139 -11.59 10.92 12.02
CA PHE A 139 -10.58 10.45 11.08
C PHE A 139 -9.79 11.64 10.55
N GLU A 140 -8.47 11.59 10.69
CA GLU A 140 -7.59 12.57 10.10
C GLU A 140 -7.36 12.23 8.61
N ARG A 141 -7.68 13.16 7.72
CA ARG A 141 -7.39 13.04 6.29
C ARG A 141 -6.08 13.75 5.98
N ILE A 142 -5.17 13.02 5.37
CA ILE A 142 -3.84 13.50 5.03
C ILE A 142 -3.65 13.35 3.51
N SER A 143 -3.24 14.43 2.85
CA SER A 143 -2.82 14.38 1.45
C SER A 143 -1.39 13.89 1.36
N VAL A 144 -1.17 12.85 0.59
CA VAL A 144 0.14 12.20 0.44
C VAL A 144 0.43 11.85 -1.02
N VAL A 145 1.71 11.74 -1.34
CA VAL A 145 2.19 11.18 -2.62
C VAL A 145 2.65 9.76 -2.37
N VAL A 146 2.16 8.80 -3.13
CA VAL A 146 2.65 7.42 -3.08
C VAL A 146 3.99 7.33 -3.79
N THR A 147 5.04 7.04 -3.05
CA THR A 147 6.42 7.00 -3.56
C THR A 147 6.91 5.61 -3.91
N ASP A 148 6.37 4.58 -3.27
CA ASP A 148 6.71 3.17 -3.56
C ASP A 148 5.53 2.25 -3.25
N VAL A 149 5.40 1.18 -4.03
CA VAL A 149 4.38 0.13 -3.89
C VAL A 149 5.10 -1.20 -3.78
N ARG A 150 5.21 -1.72 -2.55
CA ARG A 150 5.81 -3.04 -2.30
C ARG A 150 4.81 -4.16 -2.55
N SER A 151 3.61 -4.00 -2.03
CA SER A 151 2.47 -4.88 -2.29
C SER A 151 1.20 -4.04 -2.47
N PHE A 152 0.05 -4.68 -2.64
CA PHE A 152 -1.22 -3.99 -2.77
C PHE A 152 -1.69 -3.33 -1.45
N ASP A 153 -1.14 -3.75 -0.31
CA ASP A 153 -1.45 -3.32 1.06
C ASP A 153 -0.23 -2.70 1.80
N ASP A 154 0.96 -2.67 1.18
CA ASP A 154 2.17 -2.05 1.75
C ASP A 154 2.69 -0.97 0.80
N LEU A 155 2.41 0.28 1.15
CA LEU A 155 2.73 1.48 0.39
C LEU A 155 3.66 2.38 1.19
N SER A 156 4.65 2.98 0.52
CA SER A 156 5.40 4.09 1.10
C SER A 156 4.80 5.40 0.61
N VAL A 157 4.53 6.29 1.54
CA VAL A 157 3.94 7.59 1.25
C VAL A 157 4.79 8.73 1.78
N GLN A 158 4.61 9.90 1.20
CA GLN A 158 5.26 11.14 1.57
C GLN A 158 4.18 12.22 1.68
N LEU A 159 4.22 13.05 2.72
CA LEU A 159 3.28 14.15 2.87
C LEU A 159 3.36 15.09 1.66
N ALA A 160 2.21 15.40 1.08
CA ALA A 160 2.12 16.36 -0.01
C ALA A 160 2.37 17.78 0.51
N GLY A 161 3.14 18.57 -0.22
CA GLY A 161 3.43 19.96 0.15
C GLY A 161 4.28 20.15 1.40
N GLU A 162 4.99 19.11 1.90
CA GLU A 162 5.90 19.24 3.03
C GLU A 162 7.17 20.01 2.60
N PRO A 163 7.40 21.25 3.11
CA PRO A 163 8.50 22.09 2.64
C PRO A 163 9.89 21.46 2.83
N ARG A 164 10.07 20.61 3.84
CA ARG A 164 11.34 19.91 4.08
C ARG A 164 11.65 18.90 2.98
N VAL A 165 10.63 18.28 2.43
CA VAL A 165 10.78 17.31 1.35
C VAL A 165 11.16 18.03 0.07
N ASP A 166 10.46 19.12 -0.26
CA ASP A 166 10.77 19.95 -1.44
C ASP A 166 12.16 20.56 -1.33
N TRP A 167 12.55 21.00 -0.14
CA TRP A 167 13.88 21.50 0.12
C TRP A 167 14.95 20.42 -0.09
N ILE A 168 14.77 19.20 0.42
CA ILE A 168 15.71 18.09 0.21
C ILE A 168 15.81 17.74 -1.27
N ALA A 169 14.67 17.63 -1.96
CA ALA A 169 14.63 17.30 -3.38
C ALA A 169 15.31 18.38 -4.24
N SER A 170 15.07 19.66 -3.94
CA SER A 170 15.71 20.77 -4.65
C SER A 170 17.21 20.85 -4.36
N THR A 171 17.62 20.62 -3.11
CA THR A 171 19.03 20.60 -2.70
C THR A 171 19.79 19.48 -3.40
N LEU A 172 19.23 18.27 -3.47
CA LEU A 172 19.87 17.15 -4.15
C LEU A 172 19.95 17.35 -5.67
N ARG A 173 18.95 17.97 -6.28
CA ARG A 173 18.97 18.33 -7.72
C ARG A 173 19.95 19.45 -8.04
N GLY A 174 20.11 20.41 -7.14
CA GLY A 174 21.05 21.52 -7.28
C GLY A 174 22.48 21.20 -6.88
N ALA A 175 22.72 20.11 -6.17
CA ALA A 175 24.04 19.71 -5.73
C ALA A 175 24.83 19.07 -6.88
N ALA A 176 26.09 19.47 -7.06
CA ALA A 176 27.01 18.87 -8.03
C ALA A 176 27.51 17.49 -7.55
N LEU A 177 26.57 16.56 -7.34
CA LEU A 177 26.88 15.24 -6.81
C LEU A 177 27.51 14.28 -7.82
N ASP A 178 27.39 14.54 -9.11
CA ASP A 178 27.98 13.71 -10.16
C ASP A 178 29.51 13.68 -10.15
N GLY A 179 30.16 14.64 -9.48
CA GLY A 179 31.62 14.68 -9.26
C GLY A 179 31.99 14.40 -7.79
N ALA A 180 31.05 14.11 -6.93
CA ALA A 180 31.31 13.86 -5.53
C ALA A 180 32.08 12.54 -5.35
N ALA A 181 33.06 12.54 -4.44
CA ALA A 181 33.74 11.30 -4.09
C ALA A 181 32.71 10.27 -3.55
N PRO A 182 32.79 9.00 -3.98
CA PRO A 182 31.98 7.96 -3.41
C PRO A 182 32.24 7.85 -1.90
N LEU A 183 31.26 7.34 -1.16
CA LEU A 183 31.40 7.08 0.26
C LEU A 183 32.71 6.34 0.53
N GLY A 184 33.54 6.86 1.43
CA GLY A 184 34.88 6.35 1.74
C GLY A 184 34.90 4.98 2.45
N GLY A 185 33.78 4.25 2.42
CA GLY A 185 33.61 2.93 2.98
C GLY A 185 32.17 2.44 2.87
N PRO A 186 31.89 1.20 3.26
CA PRO A 186 30.52 0.65 3.20
C PRO A 186 29.61 1.45 4.13
N ALA A 187 28.50 1.91 3.58
CA ALA A 187 27.47 2.60 4.36
C ALA A 187 26.86 1.65 5.39
N ALA A 188 26.71 2.09 6.62
CA ALA A 188 26.07 1.28 7.66
C ALA A 188 24.57 1.09 7.38
N ARG A 189 24.03 -0.08 7.75
CA ARG A 189 22.59 -0.32 7.66
C ARG A 189 21.83 0.74 8.48
N GLY A 190 20.80 1.33 7.89
CA GLY A 190 20.01 2.41 8.50
C GLY A 190 20.53 3.81 8.22
N SER A 191 21.76 3.98 7.69
CA SER A 191 22.28 5.31 7.35
C SER A 191 21.52 5.93 6.18
N LEU A 192 21.44 7.28 6.21
CA LEU A 192 20.88 8.08 5.12
C LEU A 192 22.03 8.50 4.19
N VAL A 193 21.81 8.30 2.91
CA VAL A 193 22.79 8.61 1.85
C VAL A 193 22.09 9.33 0.69
N ALA A 194 22.86 10.05 -0.13
CA ALA A 194 22.41 10.42 -1.46
C ALA A 194 22.72 9.27 -2.41
N ALA A 195 21.72 8.78 -3.13
CA ALA A 195 21.87 7.70 -4.11
C ALA A 195 21.31 8.14 -5.46
N LYS A 196 22.01 7.80 -6.52
CA LYS A 196 21.56 8.04 -7.89
C LYS A 196 20.65 6.91 -8.32
N PHE A 197 19.39 7.24 -8.66
CA PHE A 197 18.44 6.24 -9.10
C PHE A 197 18.69 5.85 -10.55
N SER A 198 18.83 4.55 -10.82
CA SER A 198 19.27 4.05 -12.12
C SER A 198 18.22 4.23 -13.24
N ALA A 199 16.93 4.40 -12.90
CA ALA A 199 15.88 4.52 -13.89
C ALA A 199 15.77 5.94 -14.50
N ASP A 200 16.05 7.00 -13.72
CA ASP A 200 15.92 8.39 -14.17
C ASP A 200 17.21 9.20 -14.05
N GLY A 201 18.25 8.62 -13.46
CA GLY A 201 19.55 9.27 -13.27
C GLY A 201 19.56 10.41 -12.26
N GLN A 202 18.50 10.59 -11.49
CA GLN A 202 18.39 11.65 -10.48
C GLN A 202 18.91 11.20 -9.11
N TRP A 203 19.31 12.17 -8.29
CA TRP A 203 19.78 11.93 -6.93
C TRP A 203 18.64 12.02 -5.93
N TYR A 204 18.54 11.01 -5.07
CA TYR A 204 17.52 10.91 -4.04
C TYR A 204 18.15 10.65 -2.67
N ARG A 205 17.46 11.08 -1.62
CA ARG A 205 17.76 10.64 -0.26
C ARG A 205 17.30 9.20 -0.10
N ALA A 206 18.22 8.32 0.18
CA ALA A 206 17.97 6.89 0.37
C ALA A 206 18.42 6.43 1.77
N ARG A 207 17.78 5.38 2.27
CA ARG A 207 18.20 4.69 3.49
C ARG A 207 18.77 3.34 3.12
N VAL A 208 19.94 3.02 3.63
CA VAL A 208 20.59 1.70 3.44
C VAL A 208 19.79 0.64 4.21
N THR A 209 19.10 -0.26 3.50
CA THR A 209 18.30 -1.32 4.11
C THR A 209 19.08 -2.62 4.26
N LYS A 210 20.01 -2.90 3.33
CA LYS A 210 20.80 -4.13 3.28
C LYS A 210 22.18 -3.84 2.68
N ILE A 211 23.19 -4.46 3.23
CA ILE A 211 24.56 -4.44 2.68
C ILE A 211 24.75 -5.77 1.95
N LEU A 212 25.08 -5.72 0.67
CA LEU A 212 25.44 -6.91 -0.11
C LEU A 212 26.90 -7.28 0.15
N LYS A 213 27.23 -8.59 0.07
CA LYS A 213 28.58 -9.10 0.35
C LYS A 213 29.64 -8.56 -0.62
N ASP A 214 29.20 -8.07 -1.78
CA ASP A 214 30.06 -7.52 -2.83
C ASP A 214 30.29 -6.01 -2.67
N GLY A 215 29.95 -5.42 -1.53
CA GLY A 215 30.14 -3.99 -1.23
C GLY A 215 29.10 -3.05 -1.86
N GLY A 216 28.09 -3.59 -2.56
CA GLY A 216 26.93 -2.84 -3.03
C GLY A 216 25.91 -2.64 -1.89
N ALA A 217 25.20 -1.49 -1.90
CA ALA A 217 24.14 -1.15 -0.94
C ALA A 217 22.79 -1.03 -1.64
#